data_7141a8a4444d8a44eab378598301eca7
#
_entry.id   7141a8a4444d8a44eab378598301eca7
#
_cell.length_a   1.000
_cell.length_b   1.000
_cell.length_c   1.000
_cell.angle_alpha   90.00
_cell.angle_beta   90.00
_cell.angle_gamma   90.00
#
_symmetry.space_group_name_H-M   'P 1'
#
loop_
_entity.id
_entity.type
_entity.pdbx_description
1 polymer ?
#
loop_
_entity_poly.entity_id
_entity_poly.type
_entity_poly.pdbx_seq_one_letter_code
_entity_poly.pdbx_strand_id
1 'polypeptide(L)'
;MLILPTEKNKPKVQNPRFLILFGKPKAGKTTLLSMLEGCLIIDLEGGSEFLEALSIQARSVNDLAEIANQIRQKITQTGTKPYKYIAIDNATRLEEICLPYAATLYRQTPMGKTYKGNDVRQLPNGSGYLYLREAVKKVIFMFKELCDNFILIGHTKDKMINKDGEELTEMAIDLVGRLGDIVCGEADAVGYVY
;
A
#
# COMPACT_ATOMS: atom_id res chain seq x y z
N MET A 1 22.98 3.36 -27.05
CA MET A 1 22.86 4.74 -27.56
C MET A 1 21.44 5.23 -27.28
N LEU A 2 21.27 6.40 -26.65
CA LEU A 2 19.95 7.01 -26.42
C LEU A 2 19.60 7.82 -27.67
N ILE A 3 18.40 7.58 -28.22
CA ILE A 3 17.87 8.29 -29.40
C ILE A 3 16.70 9.14 -28.92
N LEU A 4 16.74 10.43 -29.24
CA LEU A 4 15.66 11.36 -28.91
C LEU A 4 14.43 11.06 -29.81
N PRO A 5 13.21 10.92 -29.23
CA PRO A 5 12.02 10.69 -30.01
C PRO A 5 11.65 11.94 -30.82
N THR A 6 11.30 11.75 -32.09
CA THR A 6 10.82 12.81 -33.00
C THR A 6 9.29 12.86 -33.06
N GLU A 7 8.61 11.84 -32.54
CA GLU A 7 7.15 11.73 -32.52
C GLU A 7 6.66 11.33 -31.12
N LYS A 8 5.36 11.59 -30.86
CA LYS A 8 4.73 11.18 -29.59
C LYS A 8 4.61 9.65 -29.52
N ASN A 9 5.14 9.08 -28.46
CA ASN A 9 4.97 7.65 -28.19
C ASN A 9 3.51 7.35 -27.79
N LYS A 10 2.94 6.29 -28.33
CA LYS A 10 1.65 5.77 -27.85
C LYS A 10 1.83 5.21 -26.40
N PRO A 11 0.82 5.38 -25.53
CA PRO A 11 0.90 4.80 -24.19
C PRO A 11 1.04 3.27 -24.27
N LYS A 12 2.01 2.73 -23.55
CA LYS A 12 2.27 1.28 -23.50
C LYS A 12 1.33 0.55 -22.53
N VAL A 13 0.72 1.29 -21.61
CA VAL A 13 -0.15 0.75 -20.56
C VAL A 13 -1.39 1.64 -20.50
N GLN A 14 -2.57 1.02 -20.48
CA GLN A 14 -3.87 1.73 -20.42
C GLN A 14 -4.35 1.92 -18.97
N ASN A 15 -4.07 0.96 -18.09
CA ASN A 15 -4.48 1.01 -16.69
C ASN A 15 -3.30 1.40 -15.79
N PRO A 16 -3.55 2.11 -14.68
CA PRO A 16 -2.50 2.40 -13.71
C PRO A 16 -1.95 1.09 -13.14
N ARG A 17 -0.61 0.96 -13.07
CA ARG A 17 0.04 -0.18 -12.42
C ARG A 17 -0.06 -0.11 -10.91
N PHE A 18 -0.12 1.09 -10.38
CA PHE A 18 -0.35 1.36 -8.98
C PHE A 18 -1.46 2.41 -8.83
N LEU A 19 -2.59 1.98 -8.30
CA LEU A 19 -3.76 2.81 -8.01
C LEU A 19 -3.95 2.91 -6.50
N ILE A 20 -4.18 4.11 -6.00
CA ILE A 20 -4.65 4.34 -4.65
C ILE A 20 -6.11 4.79 -4.71
N LEU A 21 -6.97 4.13 -3.93
CA LEU A 21 -8.34 4.53 -3.70
C LEU A 21 -8.55 4.77 -2.21
N PHE A 22 -8.92 5.97 -1.84
CA PHE A 22 -9.18 6.29 -0.44
C PHE A 22 -10.53 6.98 -0.27
N GLY A 23 -11.11 6.91 0.92
CA GLY A 23 -12.43 7.48 1.19
C GLY A 23 -12.89 7.17 2.59
N LYS A 24 -14.03 7.73 2.99
CA LYS A 24 -14.62 7.47 4.31
C LYS A 24 -14.90 5.97 4.51
N PRO A 25 -14.89 5.48 5.76
CA PRO A 25 -15.39 4.15 6.06
C PRO A 25 -16.79 3.93 5.46
N LYS A 26 -17.05 2.71 4.94
CA LYS A 26 -18.34 2.33 4.33
C LYS A 26 -18.73 3.07 3.05
N ALA A 27 -17.81 3.79 2.39
CA ALA A 27 -18.05 4.41 1.07
C ALA A 27 -18.03 3.41 -0.11
N GLY A 28 -18.03 2.09 0.14
CA GLY A 28 -18.10 1.08 -0.93
C GLY A 28 -16.76 0.70 -1.56
N LYS A 29 -15.61 1.09 -0.97
CA LYS A 29 -14.27 0.78 -1.54
C LYS A 29 -14.04 -0.70 -1.77
N THR A 30 -14.29 -1.55 -0.76
CA THR A 30 -14.16 -3.01 -0.86
C THR A 30 -15.15 -3.61 -1.86
N THR A 31 -16.36 -3.04 -1.94
CA THR A 31 -17.37 -3.43 -2.94
C THR A 31 -16.90 -3.16 -4.36
N LEU A 32 -16.24 -2.00 -4.60
CA LEU A 32 -15.62 -1.72 -5.91
C LEU A 32 -14.57 -2.77 -6.28
N LEU A 33 -13.76 -3.23 -5.31
CA LEU A 33 -12.76 -4.26 -5.56
C LEU A 33 -13.39 -5.61 -5.92
N SER A 34 -14.51 -5.98 -5.27
CA SER A 34 -15.18 -7.25 -5.53
C SER A 34 -15.78 -7.33 -6.95
N MET A 35 -16.04 -6.18 -7.59
CA MET A 35 -16.52 -6.10 -8.97
C MET A 35 -15.40 -6.23 -10.02
N LEU A 36 -14.12 -6.20 -9.61
CA LEU A 36 -13.00 -6.34 -10.53
C LEU A 36 -12.70 -7.83 -10.78
N GLU A 37 -12.90 -8.27 -12.01
CA GLU A 37 -12.57 -9.64 -12.39
C GLU A 37 -11.06 -9.94 -12.23
N GLY A 38 -10.75 -11.04 -11.56
CA GLY A 38 -9.38 -11.46 -11.28
C GLY A 38 -8.66 -10.60 -10.24
N CYS A 39 -9.40 -9.94 -9.31
CA CYS A 39 -8.86 -9.18 -8.20
C CYS A 39 -8.76 -10.04 -6.94
N LEU A 40 -7.53 -10.25 -6.44
CA LEU A 40 -7.30 -10.78 -5.10
C LEU A 40 -7.33 -9.62 -4.10
N ILE A 41 -8.23 -9.69 -3.13
CA ILE A 41 -8.31 -8.75 -2.01
C ILE A 41 -7.56 -9.34 -0.82
N ILE A 42 -6.47 -8.69 -0.41
CA ILE A 42 -5.78 -8.98 0.85
C ILE A 42 -6.42 -8.10 1.92
N ASP A 43 -7.29 -8.73 2.70
CA ASP A 43 -8.14 -8.06 3.69
C ASP A 43 -7.43 -8.02 5.04
N LEU A 44 -7.17 -6.83 5.53
CA LEU A 44 -6.48 -6.61 6.81
C LEU A 44 -7.45 -6.28 7.97
N GLU A 45 -8.73 -6.00 7.65
CA GLU A 45 -9.74 -5.58 8.64
C GLU A 45 -10.93 -6.54 8.79
N GLY A 46 -11.14 -7.47 7.83
CA GLY A 46 -12.29 -8.38 7.81
C GLY A 46 -13.51 -7.82 7.06
N GLY A 47 -13.33 -6.75 6.27
CA GLY A 47 -14.44 -6.12 5.54
C GLY A 47 -14.94 -6.91 4.33
N SER A 48 -14.16 -7.87 3.84
CA SER A 48 -14.53 -8.71 2.69
C SER A 48 -15.43 -9.89 3.03
N GLU A 49 -15.65 -10.20 4.31
CA GLU A 49 -16.48 -11.34 4.75
C GLU A 49 -17.94 -11.29 4.29
N PHE A 50 -18.42 -10.09 3.94
CA PHE A 50 -19.81 -9.88 3.48
C PHE A 50 -19.95 -9.78 1.96
N LEU A 51 -18.86 -10.05 1.20
CA LEU A 51 -18.81 -9.87 -0.24
C LEU A 51 -18.42 -11.19 -0.94
N GLU A 52 -19.03 -11.44 -2.09
CA GLU A 52 -18.55 -12.47 -2.99
C GLU A 52 -17.30 -11.93 -3.71
N ALA A 53 -16.12 -12.38 -3.27
CA ALA A 53 -14.84 -11.90 -3.78
C ALA A 53 -13.73 -12.94 -3.60
N LEU A 54 -12.69 -12.85 -4.41
CA LEU A 54 -11.44 -13.55 -4.14
C LEU A 54 -10.71 -12.80 -3.03
N SER A 55 -10.89 -13.23 -1.79
CA SER A 55 -10.30 -12.56 -0.63
C SER A 55 -9.51 -13.52 0.25
N ILE A 56 -8.49 -12.98 0.91
CA ILE A 56 -7.70 -13.68 1.92
C ILE A 56 -7.37 -12.70 3.05
N GLN A 57 -7.55 -13.14 4.29
CA GLN A 57 -7.20 -12.32 5.46
C GLN A 57 -5.71 -12.42 5.77
N ALA A 58 -5.11 -11.29 6.16
CA ALA A 58 -3.77 -11.22 6.72
C ALA A 58 -3.76 -10.32 7.95
N ARG A 59 -3.08 -10.75 9.01
CA ARG A 59 -3.02 -10.05 10.31
C ARG A 59 -1.60 -9.68 10.72
N SER A 60 -0.61 -10.13 9.96
CA SER A 60 0.81 -9.90 10.22
C SER A 60 1.59 -9.75 8.93
N VAL A 61 2.82 -9.21 9.03
CA VAL A 61 3.75 -9.18 7.89
C VAL A 61 4.14 -10.59 7.46
N ASN A 62 4.15 -11.56 8.37
CA ASN A 62 4.42 -12.96 8.05
C ASN A 62 3.33 -13.55 7.16
N ASP A 63 2.05 -13.27 7.44
CA ASP A 63 0.93 -13.70 6.59
C ASP A 63 1.05 -13.08 5.19
N LEU A 64 1.40 -11.78 5.12
CA LEU A 64 1.63 -11.09 3.85
C LEU A 64 2.78 -11.73 3.06
N ALA A 65 3.87 -12.08 3.74
CA ALA A 65 5.01 -12.76 3.12
C ALA A 65 4.64 -14.17 2.63
N GLU A 66 3.83 -14.91 3.38
CA GLU A 66 3.33 -16.23 2.99
C GLU A 66 2.44 -16.13 1.75
N ILE A 67 1.47 -15.22 1.73
CA ILE A 67 0.61 -14.96 0.57
C ILE A 67 1.46 -14.64 -0.67
N ALA A 68 2.42 -13.75 -0.53
CA ALA A 68 3.31 -13.38 -1.64
C ALA A 68 4.13 -14.58 -2.13
N ASN A 69 4.62 -15.44 -1.23
CA ASN A 69 5.35 -16.66 -1.61
C ASN A 69 4.47 -17.66 -2.34
N GLN A 70 3.23 -17.86 -1.91
CA GLN A 70 2.28 -18.74 -2.61
C GLN A 70 1.98 -18.23 -4.03
N ILE A 71 1.83 -16.91 -4.20
CA ILE A 71 1.63 -16.31 -5.52
C ILE A 71 2.87 -16.49 -6.40
N ARG A 72 4.09 -16.29 -5.87
CA ARG A 72 5.35 -16.53 -6.60
C ARG A 72 5.49 -17.98 -7.05
N GLN A 73 5.14 -18.93 -6.17
CA GLN A 73 5.16 -20.35 -6.52
C GLN A 73 4.21 -20.65 -7.69
N LYS A 74 2.99 -20.12 -7.67
CA LYS A 74 2.05 -20.25 -8.79
C LYS A 74 2.61 -19.66 -10.08
N ILE A 75 3.20 -18.46 -10.02
CA ILE A 75 3.83 -17.82 -11.19
C ILE A 75 4.96 -18.72 -11.73
N THR A 76 5.80 -19.28 -10.86
CA THR A 76 6.89 -20.17 -11.26
C THR A 76 6.37 -21.44 -11.92
N GLN A 77 5.27 -22.01 -11.44
CA GLN A 77 4.67 -23.23 -11.96
C GLN A 77 3.94 -23.03 -13.29
N THR A 78 3.26 -21.90 -13.47
CA THR A 78 2.37 -21.65 -14.62
C THR A 78 2.98 -20.73 -15.68
N GLY A 79 4.03 -19.99 -15.33
CA GLY A 79 4.60 -18.93 -16.17
C GLY A 79 3.75 -17.67 -16.28
N THR A 80 2.61 -17.59 -15.57
CA THR A 80 1.65 -16.48 -15.66
C THR A 80 1.26 -15.98 -14.27
N LYS A 81 0.91 -14.70 -14.16
CA LYS A 81 0.38 -14.11 -12.94
C LYS A 81 -1.05 -14.63 -12.70
N PRO A 82 -1.35 -15.23 -11.53
CA PRO A 82 -2.67 -15.81 -11.26
C PRO A 82 -3.77 -14.76 -11.04
N TYR A 83 -3.38 -13.52 -10.72
CA TYR A 83 -4.30 -12.41 -10.46
C TYR A 83 -3.92 -11.21 -11.34
N LYS A 84 -4.92 -10.62 -11.99
CA LYS A 84 -4.77 -9.38 -12.76
C LYS A 84 -4.57 -8.19 -11.83
N TYR A 85 -5.35 -8.17 -10.74
CA TYR A 85 -5.27 -7.15 -9.70
C TYR A 85 -4.94 -7.81 -8.37
N ILE A 86 -4.11 -7.14 -7.57
CA ILE A 86 -3.96 -7.43 -6.14
C ILE A 86 -4.28 -6.13 -5.40
N ALA A 87 -5.20 -6.22 -4.46
CA ALA A 87 -5.59 -5.09 -3.63
C ALA A 87 -5.25 -5.36 -2.17
N ILE A 88 -4.69 -4.37 -1.47
CA ILE A 88 -4.54 -4.38 -0.01
C ILE A 88 -5.61 -3.46 0.59
N ASP A 89 -6.46 -4.00 1.44
CA ASP A 89 -7.53 -3.29 2.16
C ASP A 89 -7.35 -3.46 3.68
N ASN A 90 -6.74 -2.46 4.41
CA ASN A 90 -6.40 -1.14 3.90
C ASN A 90 -4.99 -0.67 4.35
N ALA A 91 -4.62 0.50 3.87
CA ALA A 91 -3.30 1.12 4.11
C ALA A 91 -3.05 1.47 5.59
N THR A 92 -4.07 1.96 6.31
CA THR A 92 -3.96 2.32 7.73
C THR A 92 -3.65 1.09 8.56
N ARG A 93 -4.33 -0.02 8.29
CA ARG A 93 -4.07 -1.29 8.96
C ARG A 93 -2.73 -1.90 8.54
N LEU A 94 -2.36 -1.74 7.26
CA LEU A 94 -1.03 -2.15 6.77
C LEU A 94 0.09 -1.45 7.54
N GLU A 95 -0.05 -0.15 7.80
CA GLU A 95 0.92 0.62 8.58
C GLU A 95 1.11 0.02 9.99
N GLU A 96 0.01 -0.30 10.69
CA GLU A 96 0.06 -0.92 12.02
C GLU A 96 0.72 -2.30 12.01
N ILE A 97 0.34 -3.15 11.04
CA ILE A 97 0.92 -4.49 10.85
C ILE A 97 2.43 -4.40 10.58
N CYS A 98 2.89 -3.35 9.91
CA CYS A 98 4.29 -3.15 9.59
C CYS A 98 5.16 -2.66 10.76
N LEU A 99 4.60 -2.25 11.90
CA LEU A 99 5.38 -1.74 13.05
C LEU A 99 6.43 -2.74 13.57
N PRO A 100 6.13 -4.02 13.81
CA PRO A 100 7.13 -4.99 14.25
C PRO A 100 8.23 -5.22 13.21
N TYR A 101 7.90 -5.16 11.93
CA TYR A 101 8.88 -5.28 10.85
C TYR A 101 9.77 -4.04 10.77
N ALA A 102 9.21 -2.86 10.93
CA ALA A 102 9.99 -1.62 11.05
C ALA A 102 10.96 -1.67 12.24
N ALA A 103 10.54 -2.21 13.38
CA ALA A 103 11.42 -2.43 14.54
C ALA A 103 12.55 -3.42 14.20
N THR A 104 12.27 -4.44 13.40
CA THR A 104 13.31 -5.37 12.92
C THR A 104 14.31 -4.67 12.00
N LEU A 105 13.86 -3.81 11.10
CA LEU A 105 14.74 -3.01 10.24
C LEU A 105 15.61 -2.06 11.08
N TYR A 106 15.05 -1.43 12.11
CA TYR A 106 15.80 -0.57 13.01
C TYR A 106 16.88 -1.34 13.76
N ARG A 107 16.57 -2.55 14.29
CA ARG A 107 17.54 -3.42 14.99
C ARG A 107 18.74 -3.83 14.14
N GLN A 108 18.63 -3.80 12.83
CA GLN A 108 19.75 -4.07 11.91
C GLN A 108 20.76 -2.93 11.84
N THR A 109 20.42 -1.75 12.35
CA THR A 109 21.33 -0.60 12.40
C THR A 109 22.22 -0.63 13.65
N PRO A 110 23.39 0.03 13.62
CA PRO A 110 24.24 0.12 14.82
C PRO A 110 23.51 0.69 16.04
N MET A 111 22.66 1.71 15.84
CA MET A 111 21.91 2.37 16.92
C MET A 111 20.76 1.51 17.45
N GLY A 112 20.18 0.67 16.60
CA GLY A 112 19.01 -0.15 16.92
C GLY A 112 19.33 -1.49 17.60
N LYS A 113 20.58 -1.91 17.70
CA LYS A 113 20.96 -3.26 18.19
C LYS A 113 20.37 -3.61 19.56
N THR A 114 20.21 -2.63 20.44
CA THR A 114 19.70 -2.81 21.81
C THR A 114 18.20 -2.54 21.93
N TYR A 115 17.54 -2.16 20.84
CA TYR A 115 16.12 -1.83 20.87
C TYR A 115 15.26 -3.08 21.05
N LYS A 116 14.44 -3.10 22.12
CA LYS A 116 13.57 -4.23 22.48
C LYS A 116 12.09 -4.00 22.13
N GLY A 117 11.71 -2.77 21.75
CA GLY A 117 10.32 -2.42 21.41
C GLY A 117 9.90 -2.98 20.06
N ASN A 118 8.59 -3.01 19.84
CA ASN A 118 7.96 -3.40 18.56
C ASN A 118 7.30 -2.24 17.83
N ASP A 119 7.28 -1.04 18.43
CA ASP A 119 6.71 0.17 17.85
C ASP A 119 7.78 1.26 17.72
N VAL A 120 8.28 1.43 16.52
CA VAL A 120 9.34 2.42 16.22
C VAL A 120 8.87 3.86 16.34
N ARG A 121 7.55 4.12 16.42
CA ARG A 121 7.01 5.49 16.61
C ARG A 121 7.41 6.07 17.96
N GLN A 122 7.74 5.20 18.93
CA GLN A 122 8.20 5.59 20.27
C GLN A 122 9.68 6.01 20.31
N LEU A 123 10.40 5.88 19.19
CA LEU A 123 11.79 6.31 19.12
C LEU A 123 11.89 7.85 19.19
N PRO A 124 12.91 8.39 19.89
CA PRO A 124 13.07 9.82 20.06
C PRO A 124 13.26 10.55 18.73
N ASN A 125 12.83 11.82 18.69
CA ASN A 125 13.00 12.73 17.56
C ASN A 125 12.38 12.21 16.23
N GLY A 126 11.38 11.33 16.30
CA GLY A 126 10.72 10.79 15.11
C GLY A 126 11.58 9.91 14.22
N SER A 127 12.74 9.45 14.71
CA SER A 127 13.69 8.63 13.93
C SER A 127 13.09 7.31 13.44
N GLY A 128 12.06 6.80 14.12
CA GLY A 128 11.39 5.55 13.75
C GLY A 128 10.53 5.63 12.50
N TYR A 129 10.04 6.82 12.12
CA TYR A 129 9.19 6.97 10.94
C TYR A 129 9.89 6.62 9.63
N LEU A 130 11.22 6.73 9.57
CA LEU A 130 11.99 6.27 8.43
C LEU A 130 11.81 4.76 8.22
N TYR A 131 11.98 3.98 9.28
CA TYR A 131 11.89 2.51 9.22
C TYR A 131 10.47 2.02 8.97
N LEU A 132 9.46 2.73 9.53
CA LEU A 132 8.07 2.43 9.23
C LEU A 132 7.75 2.65 7.75
N ARG A 133 8.18 3.78 7.18
CA ARG A 133 8.04 4.04 5.75
C ARG A 133 8.72 2.96 4.90
N GLU A 134 9.94 2.58 5.24
CA GLU A 134 10.64 1.50 4.54
C GLU A 134 9.91 0.16 4.62
N ALA A 135 9.38 -0.19 5.81
CA ALA A 135 8.63 -1.43 6.00
C ALA A 135 7.37 -1.47 5.12
N VAL A 136 6.56 -0.41 5.15
CA VAL A 136 5.34 -0.31 4.33
C VAL A 136 5.67 -0.34 2.83
N LYS A 137 6.67 0.44 2.40
CA LYS A 137 7.11 0.46 0.99
C LYS A 137 7.59 -0.91 0.50
N LYS A 138 8.34 -1.65 1.32
CA LYS A 138 8.78 -3.00 0.97
C LYS A 138 7.61 -3.95 0.75
N VAL A 139 6.57 -3.87 1.58
CA VAL A 139 5.35 -4.68 1.40
C VAL A 139 4.60 -4.28 0.13
N ILE A 140 4.38 -2.99 -0.10
CA ILE A 140 3.73 -2.48 -1.32
C ILE A 140 4.50 -2.97 -2.56
N PHE A 141 5.83 -2.79 -2.57
CA PHE A 141 6.68 -3.17 -3.69
C PHE A 141 6.62 -4.68 -3.96
N MET A 142 6.63 -5.49 -2.89
CA MET A 142 6.54 -6.93 -2.98
C MET A 142 5.28 -7.39 -3.75
N PHE A 143 4.12 -6.78 -3.52
CA PHE A 143 2.88 -7.14 -4.21
C PHE A 143 2.75 -6.50 -5.59
N LYS A 144 3.30 -5.29 -5.81
CA LYS A 144 3.34 -4.65 -7.14
C LYS A 144 4.00 -5.53 -8.20
N GLU A 145 4.97 -6.35 -7.84
CA GLU A 145 5.65 -7.26 -8.77
C GLU A 145 4.82 -8.50 -9.12
N LEU A 146 3.84 -8.86 -8.28
CA LEU A 146 3.08 -10.11 -8.38
C LEU A 146 1.79 -10.01 -9.21
N CYS A 147 1.40 -8.81 -9.61
CA CYS A 147 0.19 -8.56 -10.42
C CYS A 147 0.47 -7.56 -11.54
N ASP A 148 -0.51 -7.39 -12.42
CA ASP A 148 -0.41 -6.37 -13.47
C ASP A 148 -0.76 -4.99 -12.93
N ASN A 149 -1.73 -4.95 -12.02
CA ASN A 149 -2.23 -3.72 -11.41
C ASN A 149 -2.37 -3.92 -9.90
N PHE A 150 -1.67 -3.12 -9.13
CA PHE A 150 -1.75 -3.12 -7.68
C PHE A 150 -2.66 -1.99 -7.19
N ILE A 151 -3.53 -2.29 -6.23
CA ILE A 151 -4.47 -1.32 -5.66
C ILE A 151 -4.25 -1.23 -4.15
N LEU A 152 -4.10 -0.03 -3.64
CA LEU A 152 -4.04 0.25 -2.21
C LEU A 152 -5.29 1.01 -1.79
N ILE A 153 -6.07 0.43 -0.91
CA ILE A 153 -7.24 1.07 -0.30
C ILE A 153 -6.81 1.84 0.94
N GLY A 154 -7.37 3.02 1.17
CA GLY A 154 -7.11 3.82 2.35
C GLY A 154 -8.36 4.45 2.95
N HIS A 155 -8.30 4.79 4.24
CA HIS A 155 -9.24 5.71 4.86
C HIS A 155 -8.82 7.15 4.63
N THR A 156 -9.73 8.10 4.88
CA THR A 156 -9.44 9.54 4.83
C THR A 156 -9.12 10.08 6.20
N LYS A 157 -8.25 11.08 6.23
CA LYS A 157 -8.14 12.04 7.33
C LYS A 157 -8.14 13.46 6.80
N ASP A 158 -8.56 14.39 7.65
CA ASP A 158 -8.43 15.82 7.39
C ASP A 158 -6.97 16.24 7.58
N LYS A 159 -6.41 16.94 6.59
CA LYS A 159 -5.07 17.52 6.63
C LYS A 159 -5.20 19.03 6.50
N MET A 160 -4.78 19.74 7.54
CA MET A 160 -4.70 21.21 7.47
C MET A 160 -3.48 21.61 6.66
N ILE A 161 -3.70 22.46 5.66
CA ILE A 161 -2.65 23.08 4.84
C ILE A 161 -2.78 24.60 4.94
N ASN A 162 -1.65 25.28 4.98
CA ASN A 162 -1.62 26.74 4.85
C ASN A 162 -1.27 27.09 3.42
N LYS A 163 -2.18 27.75 2.72
CA LYS A 163 -2.00 28.22 1.36
C LYS A 163 -2.26 29.72 1.30
N ASP A 164 -1.25 30.46 0.96
CA ASP A 164 -1.28 31.91 0.82
C ASP A 164 -1.74 32.67 2.10
N GLY A 165 -1.49 32.08 3.29
CA GLY A 165 -1.89 32.64 4.57
C GLY A 165 -3.28 32.21 5.06
N GLU A 166 -4.00 31.42 4.27
CA GLU A 166 -5.29 30.82 4.64
C GLU A 166 -5.13 29.36 5.06
N GLU A 167 -5.79 28.97 6.15
CA GLU A 167 -5.87 27.57 6.58
C GLU A 167 -6.98 26.87 5.80
N LEU A 168 -6.58 25.89 5.01
CA LEU A 168 -7.50 25.04 4.24
C LEU A 168 -7.44 23.61 4.76
N THR A 169 -8.57 22.92 4.72
CA THR A 169 -8.66 21.49 5.03
C THR A 169 -8.68 20.70 3.73
N GLU A 170 -7.72 19.81 3.56
CA GLU A 170 -7.62 18.88 2.45
C GLU A 170 -7.87 17.46 2.95
N MET A 171 -8.61 16.66 2.16
CA MET A 171 -8.75 15.24 2.44
C MET A 171 -7.52 14.50 1.95
N ALA A 172 -6.86 13.78 2.86
CA ALA A 172 -5.69 12.97 2.58
C ALA A 172 -5.91 11.51 2.98
N ILE A 173 -5.11 10.61 2.44
CA ILE A 173 -5.07 9.22 2.91
C ILE A 173 -4.57 9.18 4.35
N ASP A 174 -5.24 8.38 5.19
CA ASP A 174 -4.89 8.25 6.61
C ASP A 174 -3.68 7.35 6.81
N LEU A 175 -2.51 7.95 6.68
CA LEU A 175 -1.20 7.37 6.98
C LEU A 175 -0.38 8.37 7.80
N VAL A 176 0.54 7.87 8.64
CA VAL A 176 1.29 8.69 9.58
C VAL A 176 2.34 9.58 8.89
N GLY A 177 2.47 10.79 9.36
CA GLY A 177 3.49 11.76 8.91
C GLY A 177 3.45 11.98 7.40
N ARG A 178 4.61 11.84 6.75
CA ARG A 178 4.75 12.03 5.29
C ARG A 178 4.53 10.75 4.47
N LEU A 179 4.16 9.63 5.11
CA LEU A 179 4.00 8.36 4.39
C LEU A 179 2.90 8.45 3.33
N GLY A 180 1.78 9.10 3.64
CA GLY A 180 0.68 9.32 2.70
C GLY A 180 1.14 10.08 1.45
N ASP A 181 1.83 11.21 1.64
CA ASP A 181 2.35 12.02 0.52
C ASP A 181 3.33 11.21 -0.35
N ILE A 182 4.21 10.42 0.27
CA ILE A 182 5.20 9.59 -0.44
C ILE A 182 4.51 8.49 -1.25
N VAL A 183 3.58 7.75 -0.64
CA VAL A 183 2.89 6.64 -1.29
C VAL A 183 2.01 7.15 -2.44
N CYS A 184 1.29 8.26 -2.23
CA CYS A 184 0.52 8.92 -3.29
C CYS A 184 1.42 9.43 -4.43
N GLY A 185 2.61 9.95 -4.12
CA GLY A 185 3.57 10.39 -5.14
C GLY A 185 4.18 9.25 -5.96
N GLU A 186 4.15 8.00 -5.46
CA GLU A 186 4.60 6.80 -6.18
C GLU A 186 3.49 6.12 -6.99
N ALA A 187 2.24 6.52 -6.80
CA ALA A 187 1.10 5.96 -7.51
C ALA A 187 0.94 6.58 -8.91
N ASP A 188 0.51 5.75 -9.87
CA ASP A 188 0.17 6.25 -11.22
C ASP A 188 -1.16 7.00 -11.24
N ALA A 189 -2.06 6.68 -10.29
CA ALA A 189 -3.34 7.36 -10.10
C ALA A 189 -3.79 7.31 -8.64
N VAL A 190 -4.46 8.35 -8.21
CA VAL A 190 -5.05 8.47 -6.87
C VAL A 190 -6.51 8.88 -7.04
N GLY A 191 -7.43 8.09 -6.50
CA GLY A 191 -8.87 8.31 -6.55
C GLY A 191 -9.47 8.49 -5.16
N TYR A 192 -10.45 9.38 -5.06
CA TYR A 192 -11.26 9.57 -3.86
C TYR A 192 -12.66 8.97 -4.07
N VAL A 193 -13.10 8.13 -3.13
CA VAL A 193 -14.42 7.49 -3.12
C VAL A 193 -15.29 8.19 -2.07
N TYR A 194 -16.42 8.73 -2.48
CA TYR A 194 -17.37 9.49 -1.66
C TYR A 194 -18.78 8.91 -1.74
#